data_da9f7dfe67e6d844bbb16a470542f9c6
#
_entry.id   da9f7dfe67e6d844bbb16a470542f9c6
#
_cell.length_a   1.000
_cell.length_b   1.000
_cell.length_c   1.000
_cell.angle_alpha   90.00
_cell.angle_beta   90.00
_cell.angle_gamma   90.00
#
_symmetry.space_group_name_H-M   'P 1'
#
loop_
_entity.id
_entity.type
_entity.pdbx_description
1 polymer ?
#
loop_
_entity_poly.entity_id
_entity_poly.type
_entity_poly.pdbx_seq_one_letter_code
_entity_poly.pdbx_strand_id
1 'polypeptide(L)'
;NLFEAFGISEYKHIFPPIIESCDTGGTITAEVARLTGLAEGTPVVGGLFDISASILSAGIVEENQLGIIVGSWGINSILKKNVVDDKDIFMQYYYGLPGYISYMEGSSTSASTQEWFIDTFMERSKDVYATYGKMVDSTLYKNSVFFLPFIYDSNVNIDAKAAFIGLQNDHTIADMMRALFEGVVFCHKMHISRLLPYCDNPSVVRMAGGATRSEVWMQMFADILGIRVEISQAEELGAM
;
A
#
# COMPACT_ATOMS: atom_id res chain seq x y z
N ASN A 1 26.96 0.68 9.47
CA ASN A 1 26.48 1.73 10.39
C ASN A 1 26.25 3.02 9.58
N LEU A 2 25.03 3.57 9.60
CA LEU A 2 24.68 4.77 8.84
C LEU A 2 25.52 6.00 9.25
N PHE A 3 25.82 6.17 10.53
CA PHE A 3 26.66 7.28 10.99
C PHE A 3 28.07 7.25 10.38
N GLU A 4 28.65 6.07 10.21
CA GLU A 4 29.94 5.90 9.53
C GLU A 4 29.82 6.18 8.04
N ALA A 5 28.78 5.63 7.40
CA ALA A 5 28.54 5.81 5.96
C ALA A 5 28.35 7.30 5.59
N PHE A 6 27.72 8.07 6.47
CA PHE A 6 27.51 9.52 6.28
C PHE A 6 28.64 10.40 6.84
N GLY A 7 29.66 9.82 7.49
CA GLY A 7 30.78 10.58 8.07
C GLY A 7 30.38 11.46 9.26
N ILE A 8 29.35 11.07 10.02
CA ILE A 8 28.79 11.84 11.15
C ILE A 8 28.85 11.06 12.48
N SER A 9 29.78 10.14 12.62
CA SER A 9 29.89 9.27 13.80
C SER A 9 30.07 10.03 15.10
N GLU A 10 30.73 11.19 15.09
CA GLU A 10 30.92 12.06 16.24
C GLU A 10 29.61 12.61 16.83
N TYR A 11 28.56 12.72 16.02
CA TYR A 11 27.24 13.21 16.43
C TYR A 11 26.30 12.11 16.94
N LYS A 12 26.74 10.85 16.99
CA LYS A 12 25.92 9.73 17.47
C LYS A 12 25.35 9.98 18.87
N HIS A 13 26.07 10.71 19.71
CA HIS A 13 25.67 10.99 21.09
C HIS A 13 24.47 11.92 21.26
N ILE A 14 24.10 12.70 20.22
CA ILE A 14 22.95 13.60 20.26
C ILE A 14 21.64 12.91 19.86
N PHE A 15 21.71 11.69 19.32
CA PHE A 15 20.53 10.91 18.97
C PHE A 15 20.01 10.13 20.17
N PRO A 16 18.69 10.06 20.36
CA PRO A 16 18.11 9.22 21.41
C PRO A 16 18.41 7.74 21.14
N PRO A 17 18.34 6.89 22.18
CA PRO A 17 18.42 5.44 21.99
C PRO A 17 17.30 4.97 21.06
N ILE A 18 17.63 4.00 20.19
CA ILE A 18 16.63 3.30 19.37
C ILE A 18 15.96 2.28 20.29
N ILE A 19 14.64 2.29 20.32
CA ILE A 19 13.79 1.35 21.05
C ILE A 19 12.87 0.60 20.08
N GLU A 20 12.37 -0.55 20.49
CA GLU A 20 11.35 -1.28 19.71
C GLU A 20 10.01 -0.52 19.73
N SER A 21 9.17 -0.80 18.74
CA SER A 21 7.87 -0.14 18.58
C SER A 21 6.97 -0.26 19.80
N CYS A 22 7.03 -1.42 20.47
CA CYS A 22 6.21 -1.73 21.65
C CYS A 22 6.90 -1.38 22.98
N ASP A 23 8.16 -0.95 22.96
CA ASP A 23 8.86 -0.52 24.18
C ASP A 23 8.29 0.81 24.69
N THR A 24 8.29 0.95 26.01
CA THR A 24 7.88 2.20 26.65
C THR A 24 9.01 3.22 26.56
N GLY A 25 8.81 4.26 25.74
CA GLY A 25 9.74 5.38 25.61
C GLY A 25 9.60 6.42 26.73
N GLY A 26 8.46 6.41 27.45
CA GLY A 26 8.17 7.34 28.54
C GLY A 26 6.71 7.21 28.99
N THR A 27 6.27 8.20 29.79
CA THR A 27 4.87 8.27 30.25
C THR A 27 4.31 9.68 30.09
N ILE A 28 2.99 9.81 30.05
CA ILE A 28 2.29 11.09 30.02
C ILE A 28 2.61 11.85 31.32
N THR A 29 3.15 13.04 31.18
CA THR A 29 3.45 13.93 32.32
C THR A 29 2.21 14.63 32.82
N ALA A 30 2.22 15.15 34.06
CA ALA A 30 1.13 15.97 34.61
C ALA A 30 0.74 17.17 33.74
N GLU A 31 1.71 17.79 33.07
CA GLU A 31 1.48 18.89 32.14
C GLU A 31 0.71 18.45 30.90
N VAL A 32 1.14 17.36 30.25
CA VAL A 32 0.47 16.81 29.07
C VAL A 32 -0.92 16.29 29.43
N ALA A 33 -1.06 15.62 30.59
CA ALA A 33 -2.36 15.16 31.10
C ALA A 33 -3.37 16.33 31.20
N ARG A 34 -2.94 17.46 31.76
CA ARG A 34 -3.78 18.66 31.88
C ARG A 34 -4.18 19.25 30.53
N LEU A 35 -3.29 19.19 29.52
CA LEU A 35 -3.54 19.77 28.19
C LEU A 35 -4.42 18.87 27.31
N THR A 36 -4.32 17.56 27.46
CA THR A 36 -4.92 16.58 26.55
C THR A 36 -6.12 15.84 27.15
N GLY A 37 -6.25 15.82 28.50
CA GLY A 37 -7.23 15.00 29.20
C GLY A 37 -6.82 13.54 29.36
N LEU A 38 -5.63 13.13 28.91
CA LEU A 38 -5.10 11.79 29.14
C LEU A 38 -4.70 11.61 30.61
N ALA A 39 -4.72 10.38 31.11
CA ALA A 39 -4.28 10.11 32.49
C ALA A 39 -2.75 10.28 32.61
N GLU A 40 -2.31 10.95 33.69
CA GLU A 40 -0.90 11.01 34.04
C GLU A 40 -0.35 9.58 34.24
N GLY A 41 0.89 9.34 33.81
CA GLY A 41 1.53 8.04 33.91
C GLY A 41 1.14 7.04 32.83
N THR A 42 0.23 7.37 31.91
CA THR A 42 -0.08 6.51 30.76
C THR A 42 1.19 6.24 29.95
N PRO A 43 1.55 4.97 29.66
CA PRO A 43 2.74 4.64 28.87
C PRO A 43 2.65 5.23 27.45
N VAL A 44 3.79 5.75 26.98
CA VAL A 44 4.00 6.19 25.61
C VAL A 44 5.00 5.25 24.96
N VAL A 45 4.58 4.55 23.92
CA VAL A 45 5.39 3.55 23.20
C VAL A 45 6.22 4.17 22.08
N GLY A 46 7.19 3.40 21.54
CA GLY A 46 8.11 3.85 20.50
C GLY A 46 7.44 4.28 19.19
N GLY A 47 6.27 3.72 18.89
CA GLY A 47 5.51 4.02 17.68
C GLY A 47 5.88 3.15 16.49
N LEU A 48 5.11 3.28 15.42
CA LEU A 48 5.23 2.49 14.20
C LEU A 48 5.42 3.41 12.98
N PHE A 49 6.13 2.89 11.98
CA PHE A 49 6.04 3.42 10.64
C PHE A 49 4.60 3.21 10.12
N ASP A 50 3.97 4.23 9.54
CA ASP A 50 2.55 4.23 9.16
C ASP A 50 2.17 3.07 8.21
N ILE A 51 3.05 2.73 7.26
CA ILE A 51 2.87 1.56 6.39
C ILE A 51 2.86 0.27 7.23
N SER A 52 3.77 0.13 8.21
CA SER A 52 3.78 -1.03 9.12
C SER A 52 2.50 -1.12 9.93
N ALA A 53 2.00 0.01 10.44
CA ALA A 53 0.75 0.06 11.17
C ALA A 53 -0.43 -0.40 10.31
N SER A 54 -0.51 0.09 9.07
CA SER A 54 -1.57 -0.29 8.13
C SER A 54 -1.53 -1.79 7.76
N ILE A 55 -0.33 -2.34 7.53
CA ILE A 55 -0.15 -3.76 7.22
C ILE A 55 -0.48 -4.63 8.44
N LEU A 56 -0.07 -4.23 9.64
CA LEU A 56 -0.37 -4.91 10.89
C LEU A 56 -1.88 -4.92 11.16
N SER A 57 -2.54 -3.78 10.98
CA SER A 57 -4.00 -3.65 11.14
C SER A 57 -4.79 -4.45 10.09
N ALA A 58 -4.21 -4.69 8.91
CA ALA A 58 -4.76 -5.64 7.94
C ALA A 58 -4.61 -7.10 8.37
N GLY A 59 -3.93 -7.37 9.50
CA GLY A 59 -3.77 -8.70 10.08
C GLY A 59 -2.57 -9.48 9.53
N ILE A 60 -1.57 -8.81 8.98
CA ILE A 60 -0.31 -9.43 8.55
C ILE A 60 0.60 -9.54 9.77
N VAL A 61 0.68 -10.73 10.37
CA VAL A 61 1.34 -10.98 11.66
C VAL A 61 2.33 -12.14 11.63
N GLU A 62 2.41 -12.85 10.52
CA GLU A 62 3.29 -14.02 10.35
C GLU A 62 3.79 -14.16 8.91
N GLU A 63 4.79 -15.03 8.72
CA GLU A 63 5.31 -15.34 7.38
C GLU A 63 4.22 -15.97 6.50
N ASN A 64 4.40 -15.88 5.18
CA ASN A 64 3.50 -16.41 4.15
C ASN A 64 2.10 -15.74 4.08
N GLN A 65 1.94 -14.60 4.75
CA GLN A 65 0.79 -13.73 4.55
C GLN A 65 1.18 -12.60 3.59
N LEU A 66 0.34 -12.35 2.59
CA LEU A 66 0.50 -11.26 1.63
C LEU A 66 -0.46 -10.13 1.97
N GLY A 67 0.11 -8.95 2.22
CA GLY A 67 -0.62 -7.71 2.47
C GLY A 67 -0.56 -6.76 1.28
N ILE A 68 -1.68 -6.14 0.94
CA ILE A 68 -1.76 -5.08 -0.07
C ILE A 68 -2.45 -3.85 0.52
N ILE A 69 -1.82 -2.69 0.35
CA ILE A 69 -2.46 -1.41 0.65
C ILE A 69 -2.71 -0.68 -0.67
N VAL A 70 -3.98 -0.38 -0.95
CA VAL A 70 -4.41 0.38 -2.13
C VAL A 70 -4.85 1.77 -1.67
N GLY A 71 -3.84 2.60 -1.43
CA GLY A 71 -3.97 4.01 -1.07
C GLY A 71 -3.45 4.91 -2.20
N SER A 72 -3.01 6.12 -1.90
CA SER A 72 -2.33 6.99 -2.86
C SER A 72 -1.11 6.29 -3.46
N TRP A 73 -0.37 5.56 -2.64
CA TRP A 73 0.64 4.58 -3.05
C TRP A 73 0.08 3.17 -3.01
N GLY A 74 0.55 2.32 -3.94
CA GLY A 74 0.33 0.89 -3.93
C GLY A 74 1.46 0.19 -3.18
N ILE A 75 1.15 -0.49 -2.09
CA ILE A 75 2.13 -1.22 -1.28
C ILE A 75 1.77 -2.69 -1.27
N ASN A 76 2.77 -3.54 -1.46
CA ASN A 76 2.66 -4.99 -1.36
C ASN A 76 3.72 -5.46 -0.38
N SER A 77 3.37 -6.29 0.58
CA SER A 77 4.29 -6.69 1.66
C SER A 77 4.09 -8.12 2.09
N ILE A 78 5.20 -8.77 2.43
CA ILE A 78 5.26 -10.03 3.16
C ILE A 78 6.20 -9.89 4.36
N LEU A 79 6.09 -10.78 5.33
CA LEU A 79 6.97 -10.82 6.49
C LEU A 79 7.97 -11.97 6.39
N LYS A 80 9.21 -11.69 6.78
CA LYS A 80 10.30 -12.67 6.91
C LYS A 80 11.07 -12.42 8.21
N LYS A 81 11.89 -13.38 8.61
CA LYS A 81 12.71 -13.26 9.83
C LYS A 81 14.14 -12.79 9.57
N ASN A 82 14.59 -12.81 8.33
CA ASN A 82 15.95 -12.46 7.95
C ASN A 82 15.94 -11.47 6.79
N VAL A 83 16.94 -10.60 6.75
CA VAL A 83 17.22 -9.77 5.58
C VAL A 83 17.88 -10.63 4.50
N VAL A 84 17.57 -10.39 3.23
CA VAL A 84 18.25 -11.00 2.08
C VAL A 84 19.00 -9.93 1.29
N ASP A 85 20.11 -10.35 0.65
CA ASP A 85 20.83 -9.49 -0.30
C ASP A 85 20.19 -9.65 -1.70
N ASP A 86 19.01 -9.09 -1.85
CA ASP A 86 18.30 -9.05 -3.14
C ASP A 86 17.99 -7.59 -3.48
N LYS A 87 18.63 -7.11 -4.53
CA LYS A 87 18.51 -5.71 -5.00
C LYS A 87 17.22 -5.45 -5.78
N ASP A 88 16.50 -6.50 -6.16
CA ASP A 88 15.23 -6.41 -6.86
C ASP A 88 14.05 -6.15 -5.91
N ILE A 89 14.25 -6.35 -4.60
CA ILE A 89 13.26 -5.96 -3.58
C ILE A 89 13.37 -4.45 -3.33
N PHE A 90 12.29 -3.74 -3.51
CA PHE A 90 12.25 -2.27 -3.37
C PHE A 90 12.72 -1.80 -1.98
N MET A 91 12.24 -2.45 -0.91
CA MET A 91 12.62 -2.11 0.46
C MET A 91 12.53 -3.31 1.40
N GLN A 92 13.48 -3.41 2.32
CA GLN A 92 13.44 -4.29 3.47
C GLN A 92 13.63 -3.46 4.73
N TYR A 93 12.75 -3.61 5.73
CA TYR A 93 12.83 -2.84 6.96
C TYR A 93 12.30 -3.63 8.16
N TYR A 94 12.73 -3.26 9.36
CA TYR A 94 12.23 -3.84 10.59
C TYR A 94 10.74 -3.58 10.75
N TYR A 95 9.99 -4.65 10.92
CA TYR A 95 8.54 -4.58 11.07
C TYR A 95 8.13 -4.21 12.49
N GLY A 96 6.88 -3.75 12.68
CA GLY A 96 6.34 -3.38 13.99
C GLY A 96 6.21 -4.52 15.00
N LEU A 97 6.23 -5.77 14.53
CA LEU A 97 6.34 -6.94 15.41
C LEU A 97 7.80 -7.35 15.55
N PRO A 98 8.32 -7.45 16.79
CA PRO A 98 9.72 -7.82 17.02
C PRO A 98 10.10 -9.15 16.34
N GLY A 99 11.28 -9.19 15.74
CA GLY A 99 11.81 -10.37 15.07
C GLY A 99 11.33 -10.57 13.63
N TYR A 100 10.56 -9.64 13.08
CA TYR A 100 10.14 -9.67 11.67
C TYR A 100 10.76 -8.53 10.86
N ILE A 101 11.03 -8.83 9.60
CA ILE A 101 11.43 -7.91 8.54
C ILE A 101 10.29 -7.87 7.52
N SER A 102 9.86 -6.68 7.15
CA SER A 102 8.94 -6.51 6.02
C SER A 102 9.74 -6.44 4.72
N TYR A 103 9.41 -7.29 3.76
CA TYR A 103 9.82 -7.13 2.37
C TYR A 103 8.69 -6.42 1.66
N MET A 104 8.99 -5.28 1.09
CA MET A 104 8.00 -4.39 0.51
C MET A 104 8.33 -4.07 -0.94
N GLU A 105 7.31 -4.19 -1.77
CA GLU A 105 7.25 -3.67 -3.12
C GLU A 105 6.18 -2.59 -3.21
N GLY A 106 6.43 -1.52 -3.93
CA GLY A 106 5.43 -0.47 -4.04
C GLY A 106 5.78 0.59 -5.08
N SER A 107 4.79 1.37 -5.44
CA SER A 107 4.93 2.48 -6.36
C SER A 107 3.84 3.53 -6.14
N SER A 108 4.01 4.69 -6.76
CA SER A 108 3.00 5.74 -6.84
C SER A 108 1.79 5.36 -7.71
N THR A 109 1.84 4.21 -8.40
CA THR A 109 0.75 3.68 -9.22
C THR A 109 -0.26 2.93 -8.34
N SER A 110 -1.34 3.60 -7.97
CA SER A 110 -2.42 3.02 -7.15
C SER A 110 -3.69 3.89 -7.26
N ALA A 111 -4.40 4.14 -6.16
CA ALA A 111 -5.60 4.97 -6.16
C ALA A 111 -5.34 6.42 -6.62
N SER A 112 -4.13 6.95 -6.48
CA SER A 112 -3.73 8.24 -7.07
C SER A 112 -3.96 8.30 -8.59
N THR A 113 -3.80 7.18 -9.30
CA THR A 113 -4.06 7.10 -10.74
C THR A 113 -5.55 7.26 -11.04
N GLN A 114 -6.43 6.72 -10.19
CA GLN A 114 -7.88 6.94 -10.27
C GLN A 114 -8.21 8.42 -10.03
N GLU A 115 -7.64 9.03 -9.01
CA GLU A 115 -7.84 10.47 -8.71
C GLU A 115 -7.46 11.34 -9.90
N TRP A 116 -6.28 11.09 -10.48
CA TRP A 116 -5.84 11.80 -11.68
C TRP A 116 -6.85 11.69 -12.83
N PHE A 117 -7.39 10.49 -13.07
CA PHE A 117 -8.35 10.28 -14.15
C PHE A 117 -9.66 11.04 -13.88
N ILE A 118 -10.14 11.00 -12.65
CA ILE A 118 -11.32 11.74 -12.21
C ILE A 118 -11.13 13.24 -12.44
N ASP A 119 -10.04 13.80 -11.92
CA ASP A 119 -9.77 15.23 -11.99
C ASP A 119 -9.53 15.73 -13.43
N THR A 120 -9.08 14.83 -14.32
CA THR A 120 -8.74 15.19 -15.70
C THR A 120 -9.92 15.07 -16.64
N PHE A 121 -10.76 14.05 -16.49
CA PHE A 121 -11.76 13.67 -17.51
C PHE A 121 -13.20 13.76 -17.03
N MET A 122 -13.46 14.05 -15.75
CA MET A 122 -14.81 13.93 -15.22
C MET A 122 -15.16 15.07 -14.25
N GLU A 123 -16.47 15.27 -14.01
CA GLU A 123 -16.94 16.19 -13.00
C GLU A 123 -16.90 15.54 -11.63
N ARG A 124 -16.25 16.21 -10.66
CA ARG A 124 -16.16 15.74 -9.28
C ARG A 124 -17.49 16.00 -8.56
N SER A 125 -18.16 14.95 -8.13
CA SER A 125 -19.37 14.98 -7.31
C SER A 125 -19.12 14.32 -5.96
N LYS A 126 -20.06 14.47 -4.99
CA LYS A 126 -19.95 13.80 -3.69
C LYS A 126 -19.91 12.27 -3.80
N ASP A 127 -20.60 11.72 -4.80
CA ASP A 127 -20.75 10.28 -4.99
C ASP A 127 -19.87 9.75 -6.15
N VAL A 128 -18.83 10.50 -6.48
CA VAL A 128 -17.97 10.23 -7.64
C VAL A 128 -17.47 8.78 -7.68
N TYR A 129 -16.93 8.25 -6.58
CA TYR A 129 -16.41 6.89 -6.50
C TYR A 129 -17.48 5.81 -6.67
N ALA A 130 -18.66 6.01 -6.06
CA ALA A 130 -19.79 5.08 -6.23
C ALA A 130 -20.30 5.10 -7.67
N THR A 131 -20.32 6.26 -8.32
CA THR A 131 -20.69 6.41 -9.72
C THR A 131 -19.73 5.65 -10.62
N TYR A 132 -18.43 5.75 -10.35
CA TYR A 132 -17.41 5.01 -11.11
C TYR A 132 -17.51 3.52 -10.93
N GLY A 133 -17.65 3.05 -9.69
CA GLY A 133 -17.84 1.63 -9.43
C GLY A 133 -18.98 1.05 -10.30
N LYS A 134 -20.11 1.74 -10.34
CA LYS A 134 -21.26 1.34 -11.18
C LYS A 134 -20.97 1.42 -12.68
N MET A 135 -20.24 2.44 -13.14
CA MET A 135 -19.86 2.56 -14.54
C MET A 135 -18.96 1.41 -14.96
N VAL A 136 -17.95 1.08 -14.16
CA VAL A 136 -17.03 -0.03 -14.42
C VAL A 136 -17.75 -1.36 -14.37
N ASP A 137 -18.64 -1.57 -13.39
CA ASP A 137 -19.44 -2.79 -13.26
C ASP A 137 -20.36 -3.01 -14.46
N SER A 138 -20.85 -1.92 -15.07
CA SER A 138 -21.70 -1.99 -16.27
C SER A 138 -20.95 -2.30 -17.56
N THR A 139 -19.62 -2.26 -17.59
CA THR A 139 -18.83 -2.57 -18.78
C THR A 139 -18.78 -4.07 -19.03
N LEU A 140 -18.96 -4.46 -20.29
CA LEU A 140 -18.82 -5.86 -20.67
C LEU A 140 -17.34 -6.28 -20.71
N TYR A 141 -17.05 -7.54 -20.38
CA TYR A 141 -15.70 -8.17 -20.46
C TYR A 141 -15.09 -8.20 -21.89
N LYS A 142 -15.63 -7.45 -22.82
CA LYS A 142 -15.11 -7.31 -24.18
C LYS A 142 -14.07 -6.21 -24.34
N ASN A 143 -13.62 -5.64 -23.22
CA ASN A 143 -12.71 -4.51 -23.27
C ASN A 143 -11.34 -4.95 -23.79
N SER A 144 -10.98 -4.46 -24.96
CA SER A 144 -9.65 -4.62 -25.57
C SER A 144 -8.72 -3.43 -25.26
N VAL A 145 -9.14 -2.52 -24.39
CA VAL A 145 -8.35 -1.38 -23.99
C VAL A 145 -7.45 -1.79 -22.83
N PHE A 146 -6.17 -1.49 -22.97
CA PHE A 146 -5.18 -1.65 -21.90
C PHE A 146 -4.73 -0.27 -21.44
N PHE A 147 -4.47 -0.14 -20.14
CA PHE A 147 -3.87 1.05 -19.58
C PHE A 147 -2.50 0.73 -18.97
N LEU A 148 -1.46 1.43 -19.43
CA LEU A 148 -0.15 1.46 -18.78
C LEU A 148 -0.20 2.53 -17.68
N PRO A 149 -0.13 2.18 -16.39
CA PRO A 149 -0.53 3.07 -15.31
C PRO A 149 0.57 4.01 -14.81
N PHE A 150 1.55 4.35 -15.64
CA PHE A 150 2.73 5.10 -15.24
C PHE A 150 2.55 6.62 -15.33
N ILE A 151 1.46 7.13 -14.72
CA ILE A 151 1.13 8.57 -14.68
C ILE A 151 2.17 9.33 -13.82
N TYR A 152 2.50 8.80 -12.66
CA TYR A 152 3.39 9.48 -11.71
C TYR A 152 4.83 9.03 -11.85
N ASP A 153 5.06 7.74 -12.08
CA ASP A 153 6.38 7.17 -12.38
C ASP A 153 6.31 5.64 -12.48
N SER A 154 7.46 5.00 -12.74
CA SER A 154 7.60 3.56 -12.75
C SER A 154 8.90 3.14 -12.07
N ASN A 155 8.81 2.25 -11.08
CA ASN A 155 9.97 1.66 -10.40
C ASN A 155 10.72 0.64 -11.28
N VAL A 156 10.14 0.26 -12.42
CA VAL A 156 10.71 -0.76 -13.31
C VAL A 156 11.50 -0.15 -14.45
N ASN A 157 10.97 0.94 -15.00
CA ASN A 157 11.62 1.69 -16.06
C ASN A 157 11.30 3.18 -15.87
N ILE A 158 12.31 3.96 -15.54
CA ILE A 158 12.18 5.38 -15.24
C ILE A 158 11.62 6.20 -16.41
N ASP A 159 11.78 5.72 -17.65
CA ASP A 159 11.27 6.38 -18.84
C ASP A 159 9.84 5.96 -19.22
N ALA A 160 9.25 4.99 -18.50
CA ALA A 160 7.90 4.52 -18.78
C ALA A 160 6.89 5.64 -18.52
N LYS A 161 5.94 5.78 -19.45
CA LYS A 161 4.85 6.75 -19.37
C LYS A 161 3.51 6.04 -19.49
N ALA A 162 2.46 6.69 -18.99
CA ALA A 162 1.12 6.17 -19.11
C ALA A 162 0.63 6.20 -20.57
N ALA A 163 -0.18 5.21 -20.92
CA ALA A 163 -0.82 5.13 -22.23
C ALA A 163 -2.10 4.28 -22.16
N PHE A 164 -3.13 4.68 -22.91
CA PHE A 164 -4.22 3.81 -23.29
C PHE A 164 -3.90 3.18 -24.64
N ILE A 165 -4.03 1.86 -24.73
CA ILE A 165 -3.71 1.07 -25.93
C ILE A 165 -4.96 0.30 -26.36
N GLY A 166 -5.27 0.31 -27.65
CA GLY A 166 -6.39 -0.44 -28.20
C GLY A 166 -7.72 0.32 -28.23
N LEU A 167 -7.72 1.65 -28.03
CA LEU A 167 -8.94 2.47 -28.15
C LEU A 167 -9.52 2.39 -29.57
N GLN A 168 -10.84 2.26 -29.63
CA GLN A 168 -11.65 2.27 -30.85
C GLN A 168 -12.80 3.28 -30.69
N ASN A 169 -13.52 3.54 -31.74
CA ASN A 169 -14.56 4.57 -31.80
C ASN A 169 -15.84 4.27 -30.97
N ASP A 170 -16.02 3.04 -30.54
CA ASP A 170 -17.13 2.58 -29.71
C ASP A 170 -16.79 2.48 -28.22
N HIS A 171 -15.54 2.72 -27.85
CA HIS A 171 -15.12 2.76 -26.45
C HIS A 171 -15.58 4.04 -25.75
N THR A 172 -15.97 3.88 -24.51
CA THR A 172 -16.51 4.94 -23.65
C THR A 172 -15.54 5.27 -22.50
N ILE A 173 -15.84 6.30 -21.72
CA ILE A 173 -15.16 6.63 -20.48
C ILE A 173 -15.18 5.45 -19.49
N ALA A 174 -16.28 4.69 -19.46
CA ALA A 174 -16.39 3.51 -18.59
C ALA A 174 -15.37 2.42 -18.96
N ASP A 175 -15.14 2.21 -20.26
CA ASP A 175 -14.14 1.26 -20.75
C ASP A 175 -12.72 1.70 -20.40
N MET A 176 -12.43 2.99 -20.53
CA MET A 176 -11.15 3.56 -20.13
C MET A 176 -10.91 3.44 -18.61
N MET A 177 -11.96 3.69 -17.80
CA MET A 177 -11.87 3.54 -16.34
C MET A 177 -11.64 2.09 -15.93
N ARG A 178 -12.32 1.14 -16.60
CA ARG A 178 -12.08 -0.28 -16.39
C ARG A 178 -10.63 -0.65 -16.68
N ALA A 179 -10.12 -0.24 -17.84
CA ALA A 179 -8.73 -0.47 -18.22
C ALA A 179 -7.75 0.12 -17.20
N LEU A 180 -8.07 1.29 -16.63
CA LEU A 180 -7.29 1.91 -15.57
C LEU A 180 -7.28 1.05 -14.31
N PHE A 181 -8.43 0.56 -13.85
CA PHE A 181 -8.52 -0.32 -12.68
C PHE A 181 -7.70 -1.60 -12.89
N GLU A 182 -7.87 -2.25 -14.02
CA GLU A 182 -7.10 -3.45 -14.39
C GLU A 182 -5.60 -3.16 -14.47
N GLY A 183 -5.20 -2.04 -15.07
CA GLY A 183 -3.80 -1.62 -15.19
C GLY A 183 -3.12 -1.42 -13.82
N VAL A 184 -3.81 -0.84 -12.86
CA VAL A 184 -3.32 -0.73 -11.47
C VAL A 184 -3.16 -2.11 -10.83
N VAL A 185 -4.15 -3.01 -11.00
CA VAL A 185 -4.05 -4.38 -10.46
C VAL A 185 -2.90 -5.15 -11.10
N PHE A 186 -2.68 -5.01 -12.41
CA PHE A 186 -1.53 -5.62 -13.07
C PHE A 186 -0.19 -5.07 -12.55
N CYS A 187 -0.13 -3.78 -12.20
CA CYS A 187 1.05 -3.20 -11.56
C CYS A 187 1.30 -3.84 -10.18
N HIS A 188 0.26 -4.00 -9.35
CA HIS A 188 0.38 -4.75 -8.10
C HIS A 188 0.83 -6.19 -8.33
N LYS A 189 0.26 -6.90 -9.32
CA LYS A 189 0.67 -8.27 -9.67
C LYS A 189 2.15 -8.35 -10.05
N MET A 190 2.65 -7.38 -10.79
CA MET A 190 4.07 -7.28 -11.14
C MET A 190 4.94 -7.13 -9.88
N HIS A 191 4.59 -6.24 -8.96
CA HIS A 191 5.28 -6.07 -7.68
C HIS A 191 5.22 -7.35 -6.84
N ILE A 192 4.05 -7.97 -6.72
CA ILE A 192 3.87 -9.23 -5.98
C ILE A 192 4.74 -10.33 -6.55
N SER A 193 4.92 -10.39 -7.88
CA SER A 193 5.75 -11.43 -8.51
C SER A 193 7.21 -11.44 -8.02
N ARG A 194 7.72 -10.30 -7.52
CA ARG A 194 9.05 -10.20 -6.90
C ARG A 194 9.07 -10.69 -5.46
N LEU A 195 7.94 -10.65 -4.77
CA LEU A 195 7.80 -11.13 -3.39
C LEU A 195 7.49 -12.63 -3.31
N LEU A 196 6.84 -13.20 -4.34
CA LEU A 196 6.43 -14.60 -4.35
C LEU A 196 7.58 -15.62 -4.17
N PRO A 197 8.82 -15.39 -4.64
CA PRO A 197 9.93 -16.28 -4.32
C PRO A 197 10.24 -16.44 -2.83
N TYR A 198 9.76 -15.49 -2.02
CA TYR A 198 9.95 -15.46 -0.57
C TYR A 198 8.68 -15.81 0.22
N CYS A 199 7.60 -16.18 -0.46
CA CYS A 199 6.31 -16.48 0.16
C CYS A 199 5.77 -17.82 -0.39
N ASP A 200 5.54 -18.79 0.48
CA ASP A 200 5.07 -20.12 0.09
C ASP A 200 3.57 -20.10 -0.23
N ASN A 201 3.22 -19.86 -1.49
CA ASN A 201 1.85 -19.93 -2.02
C ASN A 201 0.79 -19.29 -1.09
N PRO A 202 0.74 -17.97 -0.98
CA PRO A 202 -0.25 -17.33 -0.12
C PRO A 202 -1.66 -17.69 -0.61
N SER A 203 -2.47 -18.29 0.27
CA SER A 203 -3.84 -18.69 -0.05
C SER A 203 -4.83 -17.53 0.04
N VAL A 204 -4.40 -16.42 0.64
CA VAL A 204 -5.20 -15.21 0.85
C VAL A 204 -4.32 -13.97 0.76
N VAL A 205 -4.90 -12.93 0.18
CA VAL A 205 -4.37 -11.58 0.22
C VAL A 205 -5.21 -10.75 1.15
N ARG A 206 -4.61 -10.09 2.12
CA ARG A 206 -5.29 -9.15 2.99
C ARG A 206 -5.07 -7.73 2.49
N MET A 207 -6.18 -7.04 2.25
CA MET A 207 -6.16 -5.73 1.62
C MET A 207 -6.70 -4.63 2.53
N ALA A 208 -6.08 -3.46 2.40
CA ALA A 208 -6.40 -2.26 3.14
C ALA A 208 -6.29 -1.02 2.24
N GLY A 209 -6.77 0.11 2.74
CA GLY A 209 -6.73 1.39 2.04
C GLY A 209 -8.07 1.80 1.46
N GLY A 210 -8.18 3.06 1.03
CA GLY A 210 -9.45 3.66 0.60
C GLY A 210 -10.13 2.97 -0.57
N ALA A 211 -9.35 2.39 -1.48
CA ALA A 211 -9.86 1.70 -2.66
C ALA A 211 -10.61 0.39 -2.33
N THR A 212 -10.44 -0.17 -1.12
CA THR A 212 -11.15 -1.39 -0.70
C THR A 212 -12.66 -1.20 -0.57
N ARG A 213 -13.15 0.04 -0.59
CA ARG A 213 -14.58 0.36 -0.64
C ARG A 213 -15.22 0.06 -2.00
N SER A 214 -14.43 -0.17 -3.05
CA SER A 214 -14.90 -0.51 -4.39
C SER A 214 -14.96 -2.04 -4.56
N GLU A 215 -16.14 -2.63 -4.41
CA GLU A 215 -16.32 -4.08 -4.57
C GLU A 215 -15.86 -4.58 -5.95
N VAL A 216 -16.18 -3.83 -7.01
CA VAL A 216 -15.77 -4.19 -8.37
C VAL A 216 -14.24 -4.21 -8.52
N TRP A 217 -13.54 -3.28 -7.89
CA TRP A 217 -12.09 -3.25 -7.94
C TRP A 217 -11.47 -4.39 -7.12
N MET A 218 -12.04 -4.69 -5.95
CA MET A 218 -11.60 -5.84 -5.14
C MET A 218 -11.83 -7.17 -5.85
N GLN A 219 -12.93 -7.31 -6.61
CA GLN A 219 -13.15 -8.48 -7.45
C GLN A 219 -12.10 -8.59 -8.56
N MET A 220 -11.70 -7.48 -9.20
CA MET A 220 -10.62 -7.48 -10.18
C MET A 220 -9.28 -7.91 -9.56
N PHE A 221 -8.98 -7.50 -8.32
CA PHE A 221 -7.81 -8.00 -7.60
C PHE A 221 -7.86 -9.52 -7.42
N ALA A 222 -8.98 -10.06 -6.97
CA ALA A 222 -9.14 -11.50 -6.81
C ALA A 222 -8.98 -12.26 -8.14
N ASP A 223 -9.61 -11.76 -9.20
CA ASP A 223 -9.59 -12.39 -10.53
C ASP A 223 -8.19 -12.36 -11.16
N ILE A 224 -7.53 -11.21 -11.16
CA ILE A 224 -6.23 -11.02 -11.79
C ILE A 224 -5.10 -11.71 -11.00
N LEU A 225 -5.14 -11.64 -9.66
CA LEU A 225 -4.16 -12.31 -8.82
C LEU A 225 -4.39 -13.83 -8.76
N GLY A 226 -5.63 -14.28 -8.89
CA GLY A 226 -6.02 -15.68 -8.71
C GLY A 226 -5.93 -16.12 -7.24
N ILE A 227 -6.04 -15.18 -6.31
CA ILE A 227 -5.91 -15.42 -4.86
C ILE A 227 -7.13 -14.79 -4.18
N ARG A 228 -7.66 -15.47 -3.13
CA ARG A 228 -8.77 -14.94 -2.34
C ARG A 228 -8.38 -13.62 -1.66
N VAL A 229 -9.24 -12.61 -1.76
CA VAL A 229 -9.06 -11.31 -1.12
C VAL A 229 -9.87 -11.24 0.17
N GLU A 230 -9.24 -10.81 1.24
CA GLU A 230 -9.85 -10.44 2.52
C GLU A 230 -9.63 -8.94 2.76
N ILE A 231 -10.69 -8.23 3.16
CA ILE A 231 -10.65 -6.77 3.37
C ILE A 231 -10.78 -6.50 4.86
N SER A 232 -9.89 -5.68 5.41
CA SER A 232 -10.08 -5.14 6.76
C SER A 232 -11.21 -4.11 6.74
N GLN A 233 -12.12 -4.20 7.70
CA GLN A 233 -13.27 -3.30 7.81
C GLN A 233 -12.96 -2.00 8.56
N ALA A 234 -11.75 -1.82 9.05
CA ALA A 234 -11.35 -0.61 9.77
C ALA A 234 -11.14 0.57 8.80
N GLU A 235 -11.60 1.75 9.17
CA GLU A 235 -11.53 2.95 8.32
C GLU A 235 -10.14 3.59 8.32
N GLU A 236 -9.47 3.66 9.49
CA GLU A 236 -8.16 4.33 9.67
C GLU A 236 -7.11 3.34 10.19
N LEU A 237 -6.70 2.43 9.33
CA LEU A 237 -5.79 1.34 9.67
C LEU A 237 -4.42 1.81 10.17
N GLY A 238 -3.91 2.93 9.67
CA GLY A 238 -2.63 3.48 10.12
C GLY A 238 -2.65 4.08 11.51
N ALA A 239 -3.85 4.29 12.09
CA ALA A 239 -4.06 4.87 13.43
C ALA A 239 -4.57 3.85 14.45
N MET A 240 -4.80 2.60 14.06
CA MET A 240 -5.17 1.49 14.93
C MET A 240 -3.91 0.87 15.53
#